data_725794fa18868f2dbc4fb96780a061e3
#
_entry.id   725794fa18868f2dbc4fb96780a061e3
#
_cell.length_a   1.000
_cell.length_b   1.000
_cell.length_c   1.000
_cell.angle_alpha   90.00
_cell.angle_beta   90.00
_cell.angle_gamma   90.00
#
_symmetry.space_group_name_H-M   'P 1'
#
loop_
_entity.id
_entity.type
_entity.pdbx_description
1 polymer ?
#
loop_
_entity_poly.entity_id
_entity_poly.type
_entity_poly.pdbx_seq_one_letter_code
_entity_poly.pdbx_strand_id
1 'polypeptide(L)'
;MAANGAARLLVLGAGPAQLGVLAAARRRGLTVVAADRDPLAPGFRLADRRAIVSIEDEPAIERLARAEDVSGIVAAGTDHAVAIAARVALRLGLPHPLSPETAQLAVSKQRQRERLAEAGIPQPRSIVCRSLEQVVAAADELGYPCVIEAPNRLGERGVGLATDRDAVAAAAEDALAEWHGEHCLVEELVGSRLVTVDGFSVGGRLVALTVTDREQAPPPAFGVTLAQLWPAELDEGEAGAAVELAAAAASAVGVETGPTTTQVLLGERGPLLAKLSARLGGGHDAELCRSALGVDLNDLTVAAALGEEVGLQRLVPIRHAGGACVRFLVAPPGELREVHGVEEAAEVDGVDWVRVYRGPGHVFRPLRRASDRAGAVLAAAGTREAAAAAAGAAAAEIRFVTEPVEVLA
;
A
#
# COMPACT_ATOMS: atom_id res chain seq x y z
N MET A 1 -2.12 41.23 5.83
CA MET A 1 -3.35 40.73 5.21
C MET A 1 -2.93 39.60 4.29
N ALA A 2 -2.96 38.36 4.79
CA ALA A 2 -2.72 37.15 3.98
C ALA A 2 -3.89 36.97 3.02
N ALA A 3 -3.59 36.81 1.73
CA ALA A 3 -4.56 36.48 0.71
C ALA A 3 -5.23 35.15 1.13
N ASN A 4 -6.55 35.18 1.23
CA ASN A 4 -7.40 34.05 1.59
C ASN A 4 -7.44 33.05 0.41
N GLY A 5 -6.28 32.50 0.02
CA GLY A 5 -6.19 31.41 -0.94
C GLY A 5 -6.46 30.08 -0.23
N ALA A 6 -7.16 29.14 -0.88
CA ALA A 6 -7.34 27.79 -0.39
C ALA A 6 -5.97 27.17 -0.04
N ALA A 7 -5.90 26.46 1.11
CA ALA A 7 -4.70 25.76 1.52
C ALA A 7 -4.23 24.80 0.42
N ARG A 8 -2.92 24.68 0.23
CA ARG A 8 -2.31 23.85 -0.82
C ARG A 8 -1.73 22.58 -0.22
N LEU A 9 -2.07 21.46 -0.81
CA LEU A 9 -1.56 20.15 -0.40
C LEU A 9 -0.69 19.56 -1.50
N LEU A 10 0.56 19.23 -1.18
CA LEU A 10 1.43 18.44 -2.06
C LEU A 10 1.22 16.95 -1.80
N VAL A 11 0.81 16.24 -2.84
CA VAL A 11 0.66 14.78 -2.81
C VAL A 11 1.83 14.14 -3.56
N LEU A 12 2.58 13.29 -2.87
CA LEU A 12 3.70 12.54 -3.45
C LEU A 12 3.18 11.25 -4.08
N GLY A 13 3.20 11.23 -5.41
CA GLY A 13 2.62 10.22 -6.28
C GLY A 13 1.24 10.63 -6.81
N ALA A 14 0.96 10.21 -8.03
CA ALA A 14 -0.32 10.36 -8.70
C ALA A 14 -0.81 9.01 -9.31
N GLY A 15 -0.25 7.90 -8.85
CA GLY A 15 -0.65 6.55 -9.26
C GLY A 15 -1.98 6.11 -8.66
N PRO A 16 -2.40 4.87 -8.93
CA PRO A 16 -3.66 4.32 -8.41
C PRO A 16 -3.80 4.40 -6.89
N ALA A 17 -2.71 4.16 -6.14
CA ALA A 17 -2.69 4.19 -4.68
C ALA A 17 -2.97 5.58 -4.07
N GLN A 18 -2.79 6.66 -4.83
CA GLN A 18 -3.01 8.03 -4.38
C GLN A 18 -4.37 8.60 -4.77
N LEU A 19 -5.17 7.88 -5.57
CA LEU A 19 -6.48 8.37 -6.04
C LEU A 19 -7.41 8.76 -4.89
N GLY A 20 -7.42 7.99 -3.80
CA GLY A 20 -8.26 8.24 -2.64
C GLY A 20 -7.89 9.53 -1.92
N VAL A 21 -6.61 9.73 -1.61
CA VAL A 21 -6.13 10.92 -0.92
C VAL A 21 -6.25 12.18 -1.78
N LEU A 22 -6.00 12.07 -3.11
CA LEU A 22 -6.22 13.16 -4.06
C LEU A 22 -7.70 13.57 -4.10
N ALA A 23 -8.61 12.58 -4.15
CA ALA A 23 -10.04 12.85 -4.12
C ALA A 23 -10.49 13.45 -2.79
N ALA A 24 -9.93 13.00 -1.65
CA ALA A 24 -10.21 13.57 -0.34
C ALA A 24 -9.77 15.04 -0.25
N ALA A 25 -8.56 15.35 -0.71
CA ALA A 25 -8.05 16.72 -0.75
C ALA A 25 -8.97 17.65 -1.57
N ARG A 26 -9.44 17.19 -2.72
CA ARG A 26 -10.41 17.95 -3.54
C ARG A 26 -11.75 18.16 -2.83
N ARG A 27 -12.31 17.12 -2.18
CA ARG A 27 -13.57 17.26 -1.42
C ARG A 27 -13.45 18.31 -0.31
N ARG A 28 -12.25 18.49 0.25
CA ARG A 28 -11.95 19.52 1.25
C ARG A 28 -11.78 20.93 0.65
N GLY A 29 -11.82 21.09 -0.66
CA GLY A 29 -11.61 22.38 -1.33
C GLY A 29 -10.16 22.84 -1.32
N LEU A 30 -9.19 21.95 -1.13
CA LEU A 30 -7.76 22.27 -1.17
C LEU A 30 -7.30 22.44 -2.62
N THR A 31 -6.31 23.29 -2.83
CA THR A 31 -5.54 23.29 -4.07
C THR A 31 -4.57 22.12 -4.04
N VAL A 32 -4.74 21.19 -4.96
CA VAL A 32 -3.97 19.94 -5.01
C VAL A 32 -2.80 20.06 -5.98
N VAL A 33 -1.59 19.93 -5.46
CA VAL A 33 -0.35 19.77 -6.25
C VAL A 33 0.03 18.29 -6.20
N ALA A 34 0.16 17.63 -7.34
CA ALA A 34 0.58 16.22 -7.40
C ALA A 34 1.94 16.10 -8.11
N ALA A 35 2.83 15.30 -7.55
CA ALA A 35 4.14 15.00 -8.09
C ALA A 35 4.26 13.52 -8.46
N ASP A 36 4.56 13.20 -9.72
CA ASP A 36 4.82 11.84 -10.18
C ASP A 36 5.77 11.89 -11.39
N ARG A 37 6.61 10.86 -11.53
CA ARG A 37 7.50 10.74 -12.70
C ARG A 37 6.77 10.28 -13.97
N ASP A 38 5.62 9.60 -13.82
CA ASP A 38 4.80 9.13 -14.94
C ASP A 38 3.85 10.25 -15.37
N PRO A 39 4.05 10.88 -16.56
CA PRO A 39 3.19 11.96 -17.03
C PRO A 39 1.74 11.51 -17.28
N LEU A 40 1.50 10.20 -17.39
CA LEU A 40 0.19 9.57 -17.61
C LEU A 40 -0.42 9.01 -16.31
N ALA A 41 0.15 9.38 -15.14
CA ALA A 41 -0.36 8.90 -13.87
C ALA A 41 -1.85 9.29 -13.69
N PRO A 42 -2.73 8.33 -13.33
CA PRO A 42 -4.18 8.54 -13.35
C PRO A 42 -4.66 9.60 -12.36
N GLY A 43 -3.91 9.85 -11.30
CA GLY A 43 -4.23 10.86 -10.29
C GLY A 43 -4.08 12.29 -10.75
N PHE A 44 -3.34 12.55 -11.82
CA PHE A 44 -3.19 13.91 -12.35
C PHE A 44 -4.51 14.56 -12.79
N ARG A 45 -5.53 13.78 -13.11
CA ARG A 45 -6.89 14.29 -13.39
C ARG A 45 -7.58 14.91 -12.15
N LEU A 46 -7.07 14.58 -10.95
CA LEU A 46 -7.55 15.08 -9.67
C LEU A 46 -6.67 16.22 -9.11
N ALA A 47 -5.58 16.57 -9.77
CA ALA A 47 -4.67 17.63 -9.35
C ALA A 47 -4.98 18.95 -10.08
N ASP A 48 -4.89 20.08 -9.36
CA ASP A 48 -4.95 21.41 -9.94
C ASP A 48 -3.62 21.78 -10.59
N ARG A 49 -2.53 21.23 -10.05
CA ARG A 49 -1.16 21.40 -10.58
C ARG A 49 -0.45 20.06 -10.64
N ARG A 50 0.24 19.81 -11.76
CA ARG A 50 0.99 18.60 -12.04
C ARG A 50 2.48 18.91 -12.11
N ALA A 51 3.29 18.16 -11.37
CA ALA A 51 4.73 18.20 -11.44
C ALA A 51 5.27 16.85 -11.91
N ILE A 52 5.93 16.83 -13.06
CA ILE A 52 6.54 15.61 -13.60
C ILE A 52 7.94 15.51 -12.98
N VAL A 53 8.00 14.88 -11.80
CA VAL A 53 9.22 14.74 -11.02
C VAL A 53 9.17 13.43 -10.22
N SER A 54 10.32 12.79 -10.04
CA SER A 54 10.39 11.60 -9.19
C SER A 54 10.10 11.97 -7.74
N ILE A 55 9.22 11.23 -7.09
CA ILE A 55 8.97 11.36 -5.65
C ILE A 55 10.16 10.90 -4.79
N GLU A 56 11.18 10.32 -5.41
CA GLU A 56 12.45 9.93 -4.79
C GLU A 56 13.52 11.05 -4.87
N ASP A 57 13.29 12.08 -5.70
CA ASP A 57 14.16 13.27 -5.79
C ASP A 57 13.78 14.28 -4.68
N GLU A 58 14.27 14.02 -3.47
CA GLU A 58 13.97 14.84 -2.30
C GLU A 58 14.30 16.33 -2.50
N PRO A 59 15.45 16.74 -3.10
CA PRO A 59 15.71 18.14 -3.41
C PRO A 59 14.70 18.76 -4.38
N ALA A 60 14.22 18.01 -5.36
CA ALA A 60 13.21 18.52 -6.29
C ALA A 60 11.84 18.66 -5.61
N ILE A 61 11.47 17.72 -4.75
CA ILE A 61 10.23 17.79 -3.94
C ILE A 61 10.28 19.01 -3.01
N GLU A 62 11.42 19.28 -2.36
CA GLU A 62 11.56 20.46 -1.50
C GLU A 62 11.43 21.77 -2.28
N ARG A 63 12.09 21.88 -3.46
CA ARG A 63 11.93 23.05 -4.33
C ARG A 63 10.49 23.26 -4.78
N LEU A 64 9.81 22.17 -5.16
CA LEU A 64 8.40 22.21 -5.56
C LEU A 64 7.51 22.68 -4.41
N ALA A 65 7.68 22.13 -3.21
CA ALA A 65 6.90 22.49 -2.03
C ALA A 65 7.07 23.99 -1.69
N ARG A 66 8.29 24.54 -1.78
CA ARG A 66 8.57 25.96 -1.60
C ARG A 66 7.94 26.83 -2.69
N ALA A 67 8.10 26.45 -3.97
CA ALA A 67 7.60 27.21 -5.10
C ALA A 67 6.07 27.29 -5.13
N GLU A 68 5.41 26.21 -4.69
CA GLU A 68 3.95 26.15 -4.61
C GLU A 68 3.39 26.68 -3.28
N ASP A 69 4.24 27.06 -2.33
CA ASP A 69 3.84 27.56 -1.01
C ASP A 69 2.81 26.62 -0.34
N VAL A 70 3.17 25.35 -0.22
CA VAL A 70 2.25 24.33 0.27
C VAL A 70 2.05 24.41 1.78
N SER A 71 0.85 24.04 2.25
CA SER A 71 0.48 24.02 3.67
C SER A 71 0.73 22.67 4.33
N GLY A 72 0.95 21.62 3.51
CA GLY A 72 1.21 20.27 3.98
C GLY A 72 1.67 19.35 2.86
N ILE A 73 2.28 18.24 3.22
CA ILE A 73 2.77 17.21 2.29
C ILE A 73 2.24 15.85 2.74
N VAL A 74 1.69 15.08 1.81
CA VAL A 74 1.18 13.74 2.08
C VAL A 74 1.77 12.73 1.12
N ALA A 75 2.09 11.54 1.65
CA ALA A 75 2.48 10.38 0.89
C ALA A 75 1.56 9.20 1.26
N ALA A 76 0.96 8.57 0.27
CA ALA A 76 0.11 7.39 0.43
C ALA A 76 0.61 6.26 -0.47
N GLY A 77 0.49 5.03 -0.04
CA GLY A 77 0.81 3.85 -0.83
C GLY A 77 2.29 3.65 -1.19
N THR A 78 3.21 4.51 -0.73
CA THR A 78 4.63 4.47 -1.09
C THR A 78 5.52 4.79 0.10
N ASP A 79 6.25 3.80 0.62
CA ASP A 79 7.02 3.92 1.87
C ASP A 79 8.12 4.99 1.79
N HIS A 80 8.99 4.96 0.76
CA HIS A 80 10.06 5.97 0.60
C HIS A 80 9.56 7.41 0.59
N ALA A 81 8.42 7.64 -0.04
CA ALA A 81 7.83 8.97 -0.13
C ALA A 81 7.41 9.51 1.26
N VAL A 82 7.04 8.64 2.19
CA VAL A 82 6.70 9.04 3.57
C VAL A 82 7.90 9.66 4.28
N ALA A 83 9.07 9.02 4.20
CA ALA A 83 10.29 9.54 4.82
C ALA A 83 10.74 10.86 4.18
N ILE A 84 10.60 11.00 2.87
CA ILE A 84 10.87 12.25 2.15
C ILE A 84 9.89 13.35 2.58
N ALA A 85 8.58 13.04 2.61
CA ALA A 85 7.56 13.98 3.05
C ALA A 85 7.85 14.52 4.47
N ALA A 86 8.17 13.63 5.42
CA ALA A 86 8.48 14.01 6.80
C ALA A 86 9.73 14.91 6.90
N ARG A 87 10.81 14.58 6.16
CA ARG A 87 12.03 15.39 6.17
C ARG A 87 11.83 16.76 5.51
N VAL A 88 11.15 16.81 4.36
CA VAL A 88 10.85 18.06 3.66
C VAL A 88 9.92 18.92 4.52
N ALA A 89 8.87 18.34 5.10
CA ALA A 89 7.97 19.07 5.98
C ALA A 89 8.73 19.71 7.16
N LEU A 90 9.61 18.94 7.84
CA LEU A 90 10.43 19.46 8.92
C LEU A 90 11.30 20.66 8.48
N ARG A 91 12.00 20.56 7.32
CA ARG A 91 12.84 21.66 6.82
C ARG A 91 12.07 22.91 6.42
N LEU A 92 10.81 22.74 6.04
CA LEU A 92 9.93 23.85 5.67
C LEU A 92 9.09 24.39 6.84
N GLY A 93 9.19 23.78 8.03
CA GLY A 93 8.36 24.14 9.17
C GLY A 93 6.88 23.80 8.97
N LEU A 94 6.58 22.82 8.12
CA LEU A 94 5.22 22.35 7.85
C LEU A 94 4.82 21.27 8.85
N PRO A 95 3.52 21.13 9.15
CA PRO A 95 3.03 20.01 9.94
C PRO A 95 3.24 18.69 9.19
N HIS A 96 3.53 17.62 9.95
CA HIS A 96 3.55 16.26 9.44
C HIS A 96 3.24 15.29 10.59
N PRO A 97 2.44 14.23 10.36
CA PRO A 97 2.02 13.33 11.43
C PRO A 97 3.16 12.48 12.02
N LEU A 98 4.23 12.27 11.25
CA LEU A 98 5.39 11.49 11.67
C LEU A 98 6.64 12.37 11.80
N SER A 99 7.47 12.09 12.81
CA SER A 99 8.84 12.61 12.82
C SER A 99 9.67 11.97 11.70
N PRO A 100 10.74 12.61 11.22
CA PRO A 100 11.64 11.99 10.25
C PRO A 100 12.24 10.68 10.73
N GLU A 101 12.50 10.53 12.03
CA GLU A 101 13.04 9.30 12.64
C GLU A 101 12.02 8.18 12.56
N THR A 102 10.78 8.43 12.99
CA THR A 102 9.68 7.46 12.91
C THR A 102 9.39 7.07 11.46
N ALA A 103 9.34 8.06 10.56
CA ALA A 103 9.13 7.80 9.14
C ALA A 103 10.26 6.93 8.54
N GLN A 104 11.52 7.21 8.88
CA GLN A 104 12.67 6.43 8.42
C GLN A 104 12.67 5.01 8.99
N LEU A 105 12.29 4.84 10.26
CA LEU A 105 12.15 3.54 10.90
C LEU A 105 11.06 2.70 10.22
N ALA A 106 9.90 3.31 9.97
CA ALA A 106 8.77 2.63 9.29
C ALA A 106 9.08 2.19 7.85
N VAL A 107 10.03 2.86 7.18
CA VAL A 107 10.41 2.57 5.78
C VAL A 107 11.49 1.49 5.69
N SER A 108 12.44 1.45 6.63
CA SER A 108 13.56 0.52 6.60
C SER A 108 13.17 -0.82 7.23
N LYS A 109 12.96 -1.84 6.40
CA LYS A 109 12.57 -3.18 6.88
C LYS A 109 13.58 -3.73 7.89
N GLN A 110 14.88 -3.55 7.65
CA GLN A 110 15.93 -4.00 8.57
C GLN A 110 15.80 -3.31 9.94
N ARG A 111 15.78 -1.96 9.98
CA ARG A 111 15.64 -1.21 11.23
C ARG A 111 14.33 -1.51 11.95
N GLN A 112 13.27 -1.72 11.18
CA GLN A 112 11.98 -2.10 11.72
C GLN A 112 12.06 -3.48 12.40
N ARG A 113 12.68 -4.47 11.75
CA ARG A 113 12.93 -5.80 12.33
C ARG A 113 13.71 -5.73 13.64
N GLU A 114 14.80 -4.95 13.66
CA GLU A 114 15.63 -4.74 14.84
C GLU A 114 14.81 -4.10 15.99
N ARG A 115 14.10 -3.02 15.69
CA ARG A 115 13.26 -2.30 16.67
C ARG A 115 12.13 -3.14 17.23
N LEU A 116 11.47 -3.93 16.38
CA LEU A 116 10.39 -4.81 16.77
C LEU A 116 10.90 -5.99 17.60
N ALA A 117 12.09 -6.51 17.29
CA ALA A 117 12.74 -7.55 18.10
C ALA A 117 13.10 -7.04 19.51
N GLU A 118 13.67 -5.82 19.62
CA GLU A 118 13.92 -5.15 20.91
C GLU A 118 12.64 -4.98 21.74
N ALA A 119 11.51 -4.73 21.08
CA ALA A 119 10.20 -4.61 21.72
C ALA A 119 9.51 -5.96 22.00
N GLY A 120 10.14 -7.08 21.65
CA GLY A 120 9.58 -8.42 21.85
C GLY A 120 8.41 -8.74 20.93
N ILE A 121 8.27 -8.03 19.80
CA ILE A 121 7.19 -8.27 18.82
C ILE A 121 7.50 -9.52 17.99
N PRO A 122 6.60 -10.52 17.96
CA PRO A 122 6.79 -11.73 17.17
C PRO A 122 6.91 -11.44 15.67
N GLN A 123 7.93 -12.02 15.04
CA GLN A 123 8.23 -11.84 13.62
C GLN A 123 8.70 -13.16 13.01
N PRO A 124 8.64 -13.32 11.66
CA PRO A 124 9.37 -14.39 10.98
C PRO A 124 10.88 -14.30 11.27
N ARG A 125 11.54 -15.45 11.35
CA ARG A 125 13.02 -15.46 11.41
C ARG A 125 13.56 -14.88 10.12
N SER A 126 14.57 -14.03 10.23
CA SER A 126 15.17 -13.38 9.07
C SER A 126 16.68 -13.21 9.25
N ILE A 127 17.42 -13.29 8.14
CA ILE A 127 18.87 -13.13 8.09
C ILE A 127 19.21 -12.09 7.03
N VAL A 128 20.03 -11.11 7.40
CA VAL A 128 20.56 -10.09 6.48
C VAL A 128 21.74 -10.66 5.73
N CYS A 129 21.71 -10.62 4.39
CA CYS A 129 22.73 -11.17 3.51
C CYS A 129 23.30 -10.11 2.59
N ARG A 130 24.62 -10.14 2.34
CA ARG A 130 25.34 -9.18 1.50
C ARG A 130 26.01 -9.82 0.27
N SER A 131 25.87 -11.11 0.11
CA SER A 131 26.34 -11.86 -1.05
C SER A 131 25.45 -13.06 -1.33
N LEU A 132 25.47 -13.58 -2.55
CA LEU A 132 24.74 -14.79 -2.92
C LEU A 132 25.14 -15.99 -2.05
N GLU A 133 26.42 -16.09 -1.68
CA GLU A 133 26.89 -17.14 -0.79
C GLU A 133 26.22 -17.07 0.59
N GLN A 134 26.08 -15.86 1.15
CA GLN A 134 25.36 -15.65 2.41
C GLN A 134 23.86 -15.94 2.27
N VAL A 135 23.25 -15.64 1.11
CA VAL A 135 21.84 -15.96 0.83
C VAL A 135 21.62 -17.48 0.85
N VAL A 136 22.51 -18.24 0.18
CA VAL A 136 22.43 -19.71 0.17
C VAL A 136 22.60 -20.27 1.59
N ALA A 137 23.57 -19.79 2.35
CA ALA A 137 23.81 -20.24 3.72
C ALA A 137 22.63 -19.91 4.64
N ALA A 138 22.05 -18.71 4.51
CA ALA A 138 20.88 -18.29 5.26
C ALA A 138 19.63 -19.12 4.91
N ALA A 139 19.44 -19.43 3.63
CA ALA A 139 18.34 -20.30 3.19
C ALA A 139 18.49 -21.73 3.75
N ASP A 140 19.69 -22.28 3.74
CA ASP A 140 19.98 -23.60 4.35
C ASP A 140 19.72 -23.59 5.87
N GLU A 141 20.05 -22.48 6.56
CA GLU A 141 19.83 -22.33 8.00
C GLU A 141 18.35 -22.17 8.37
N LEU A 142 17.61 -21.34 7.61
CA LEU A 142 16.20 -21.10 7.87
C LEU A 142 15.30 -22.26 7.44
N GLY A 143 15.74 -23.02 6.44
CA GLY A 143 15.00 -24.10 5.81
C GLY A 143 14.19 -23.63 4.61
N TYR A 144 13.63 -24.61 3.88
CA TYR A 144 12.84 -24.39 2.68
C TYR A 144 11.39 -24.77 2.89
N PRO A 145 10.43 -24.07 2.21
CA PRO A 145 10.66 -22.89 1.37
C PRO A 145 11.01 -21.65 2.18
N CYS A 146 11.74 -20.71 1.58
CA CYS A 146 12.07 -19.42 2.18
C CYS A 146 11.84 -18.27 1.19
N VAL A 147 11.74 -17.05 1.72
CA VAL A 147 11.53 -15.82 0.95
C VAL A 147 12.83 -15.03 0.91
N ILE A 148 13.19 -14.56 -0.28
CA ILE A 148 14.36 -13.68 -0.47
C ILE A 148 13.80 -12.32 -0.91
N GLU A 149 14.16 -11.25 -0.19
CA GLU A 149 13.56 -9.94 -0.40
C GLU A 149 14.61 -8.83 -0.38
N ALA A 150 14.46 -7.87 -1.30
CA ALA A 150 15.19 -6.60 -1.26
C ALA A 150 14.57 -5.68 -0.18
N PRO A 151 15.32 -5.24 0.85
CA PRO A 151 14.77 -4.68 2.10
C PRO A 151 14.07 -3.33 1.95
N ASN A 152 14.26 -2.63 0.83
CA ASN A 152 13.79 -1.25 0.65
C ASN A 152 12.92 -1.09 -0.60
N ARG A 153 12.25 -2.14 -1.09
CA ARG A 153 11.43 -2.08 -2.30
C ARG A 153 9.94 -2.09 -2.02
N LEU A 154 9.20 -1.49 -2.94
CA LEU A 154 7.78 -1.21 -2.85
C LEU A 154 6.97 -2.04 -3.83
N GLY A 155 5.72 -2.33 -3.46
CA GLY A 155 4.76 -2.93 -4.37
C GLY A 155 5.09 -4.37 -4.71
N GLU A 156 5.61 -5.12 -3.74
CA GLU A 156 5.89 -6.55 -3.89
C GLU A 156 6.96 -6.82 -4.99
N ARG A 157 7.89 -5.86 -5.16
CA ARG A 157 9.03 -5.99 -6.06
C ARG A 157 10.20 -6.62 -5.34
N GLY A 158 10.96 -7.44 -6.06
CA GLY A 158 12.17 -8.03 -5.53
C GLY A 158 11.89 -9.00 -4.37
N VAL A 159 10.77 -9.74 -4.46
CA VAL A 159 10.44 -10.84 -3.56
C VAL A 159 10.52 -12.12 -4.37
N GLY A 160 11.48 -12.97 -4.05
CA GLY A 160 11.66 -14.29 -4.65
C GLY A 160 11.29 -15.39 -3.65
N LEU A 161 10.64 -16.45 -4.14
CA LEU A 161 10.36 -17.66 -3.37
C LEU A 161 11.37 -18.74 -3.76
N ALA A 162 12.18 -19.19 -2.81
CA ALA A 162 13.05 -20.35 -2.98
C ALA A 162 12.39 -21.59 -2.35
N THR A 163 11.99 -22.54 -3.19
CA THR A 163 11.34 -23.79 -2.75
C THR A 163 12.36 -24.84 -2.28
N ASP A 164 13.57 -24.72 -2.74
CA ASP A 164 14.70 -25.60 -2.45
C ASP A 164 16.03 -24.83 -2.72
N ARG A 165 17.15 -25.50 -2.49
CA ARG A 165 18.49 -24.90 -2.66
C ARG A 165 18.79 -24.47 -4.09
N ASP A 166 18.30 -25.21 -5.09
CA ASP A 166 18.57 -24.92 -6.50
C ASP A 166 17.79 -23.67 -6.96
N ALA A 167 16.63 -23.40 -6.37
CA ALA A 167 15.82 -22.22 -6.64
C ALA A 167 16.39 -20.92 -6.02
N VAL A 168 17.35 -21.00 -5.07
CA VAL A 168 17.87 -19.82 -4.35
C VAL A 168 18.49 -18.80 -5.30
N ALA A 169 19.28 -19.24 -6.28
CA ALA A 169 19.97 -18.34 -7.20
C ALA A 169 18.95 -17.51 -8.03
N ALA A 170 17.93 -18.16 -8.58
CA ALA A 170 16.89 -17.48 -9.36
C ALA A 170 16.05 -16.53 -8.49
N ALA A 171 15.67 -16.96 -7.28
CA ALA A 171 14.93 -16.12 -6.34
C ALA A 171 15.76 -14.91 -5.87
N ALA A 172 17.07 -15.09 -5.71
CA ALA A 172 18.02 -14.02 -5.39
C ALA A 172 18.20 -13.05 -6.57
N GLU A 173 18.22 -13.54 -7.82
CA GLU A 173 18.29 -12.69 -9.01
C GLU A 173 17.09 -11.75 -9.10
N ASP A 174 15.89 -12.24 -8.86
CA ASP A 174 14.67 -11.43 -8.83
C ASP A 174 14.74 -10.34 -7.74
N ALA A 175 15.27 -10.69 -6.56
CA ALA A 175 15.51 -9.75 -5.48
C ALA A 175 16.64 -8.76 -5.81
N LEU A 176 17.72 -9.21 -6.43
CA LEU A 176 18.90 -8.43 -6.77
C LEU A 176 18.69 -7.55 -8.01
N ALA A 177 17.89 -7.97 -9.00
CA ALA A 177 17.58 -7.18 -10.20
C ALA A 177 16.87 -5.84 -9.84
N GLU A 178 16.13 -5.83 -8.76
CA GLU A 178 15.50 -4.65 -8.21
C GLU A 178 16.36 -3.96 -7.12
N TRP A 179 17.56 -4.48 -6.86
CA TRP A 179 18.42 -4.06 -5.76
C TRP A 179 19.42 -2.99 -6.18
N HIS A 180 19.36 -1.87 -5.47
CA HIS A 180 20.38 -0.81 -5.53
C HIS A 180 21.03 -0.59 -4.15
N GLY A 181 21.04 -1.62 -3.31
CA GLY A 181 21.52 -1.57 -1.93
C GLY A 181 22.60 -2.61 -1.62
N GLU A 182 23.07 -2.60 -0.39
CA GLU A 182 24.22 -3.39 0.06
C GLU A 182 23.83 -4.77 0.65
N HIS A 183 22.53 -5.09 0.78
CA HIS A 183 22.07 -6.32 1.43
C HIS A 183 20.65 -6.73 0.99
N CYS A 184 20.33 -8.01 1.12
CA CYS A 184 18.97 -8.55 1.04
C CYS A 184 18.61 -9.28 2.34
N LEU A 185 17.32 -9.60 2.49
CA LEU A 185 16.81 -10.38 3.59
C LEU A 185 16.42 -11.77 3.09
N VAL A 186 16.81 -12.81 3.82
CA VAL A 186 16.25 -14.16 3.68
C VAL A 186 15.35 -14.36 4.88
N GLU A 187 14.10 -14.73 4.65
CA GLU A 187 13.10 -14.91 5.70
C GLU A 187 12.47 -16.31 5.60
N GLU A 188 12.15 -16.90 6.75
CA GLU A 188 11.35 -18.13 6.75
C GLU A 188 9.99 -17.85 6.10
N LEU A 189 9.52 -18.78 5.27
CA LEU A 189 8.14 -18.75 4.80
C LEU A 189 7.24 -19.27 5.92
N VAL A 190 6.54 -18.34 6.57
CA VAL A 190 5.49 -18.72 7.51
C VAL A 190 4.24 -19.04 6.70
N GLY A 191 3.89 -20.33 6.66
CA GLY A 191 2.73 -20.79 5.89
C GLY A 191 1.45 -20.26 6.46
N SER A 192 0.58 -19.88 5.69
CA SER A 192 -0.77 -20.13 5.33
C SER A 192 -1.64 -18.89 5.13
N ARG A 193 -1.70 -17.92 6.03
CA ARG A 193 -2.68 -16.84 5.89
C ARG A 193 -2.07 -15.48 6.18
N LEU A 194 -2.18 -14.58 5.21
CA LEU A 194 -1.79 -13.19 5.35
C LEU A 194 -3.04 -12.32 5.52
N VAL A 195 -3.13 -11.63 6.64
CA VAL A 195 -4.16 -10.62 6.86
C VAL A 195 -3.53 -9.23 6.95
N THR A 196 -4.34 -8.21 6.70
CA THR A 196 -3.93 -6.81 6.87
C THR A 196 -4.82 -6.15 7.91
N VAL A 197 -4.19 -5.52 8.89
CA VAL A 197 -4.85 -4.65 9.87
C VAL A 197 -4.62 -3.21 9.44
N ASP A 198 -5.68 -2.51 9.07
CA ASP A 198 -5.65 -1.09 8.76
C ASP A 198 -6.29 -0.28 9.89
N GLY A 199 -5.68 0.84 10.22
CA GLY A 199 -6.15 1.70 11.29
C GLY A 199 -5.50 3.07 11.28
N PHE A 200 -5.76 3.82 12.34
CA PHE A 200 -5.22 5.16 12.52
C PHE A 200 -4.81 5.36 13.99
N SER A 201 -3.58 5.83 14.20
CA SER A 201 -3.08 6.17 15.53
C SER A 201 -3.47 7.59 15.94
N VAL A 202 -3.88 7.74 17.19
CA VAL A 202 -4.15 9.03 17.83
C VAL A 202 -3.51 9.03 19.22
N GLY A 203 -2.58 9.92 19.45
CA GLY A 203 -1.83 9.99 20.71
C GLY A 203 -1.09 8.70 21.04
N GLY A 204 -0.46 8.08 20.05
CA GLY A 204 0.30 6.83 20.20
C GLY A 204 -0.55 5.56 20.35
N ARG A 205 -1.90 5.68 20.30
CA ARG A 205 -2.81 4.55 20.38
C ARG A 205 -3.43 4.24 19.02
N LEU A 206 -3.18 3.05 18.50
CA LEU A 206 -3.82 2.58 17.28
C LEU A 206 -5.30 2.25 17.53
N VAL A 207 -6.17 2.81 16.70
CA VAL A 207 -7.55 2.36 16.52
C VAL A 207 -7.59 1.54 15.25
N ALA A 208 -7.63 0.21 15.39
CA ALA A 208 -7.81 -0.70 14.26
C ALA A 208 -9.23 -0.58 13.74
N LEU A 209 -9.40 -0.54 12.43
CA LEU A 209 -10.68 -0.36 11.75
C LEU A 209 -11.06 -1.58 10.93
N THR A 210 -10.14 -2.07 10.10
CA THR A 210 -10.40 -3.23 9.26
C THR A 210 -9.33 -4.29 9.44
N VAL A 211 -9.76 -5.55 9.46
CA VAL A 211 -8.90 -6.73 9.28
C VAL A 211 -9.37 -7.42 8.02
N THR A 212 -8.49 -7.48 7.01
CA THR A 212 -8.83 -8.01 5.67
C THR A 212 -7.98 -9.22 5.33
N ASP A 213 -8.59 -10.22 4.67
CA ASP A 213 -7.84 -11.26 3.96
C ASP A 213 -7.28 -10.73 2.65
N ARG A 214 -6.20 -11.33 2.18
CA ARG A 214 -5.60 -11.07 0.88
C ARG A 214 -5.56 -12.33 0.03
N GLU A 215 -6.25 -12.32 -1.10
CA GLU A 215 -6.03 -13.30 -2.16
C GLU A 215 -4.79 -12.90 -2.95
N GLN A 216 -3.79 -13.77 -3.00
CA GLN A 216 -2.53 -13.52 -3.69
C GLN A 216 -2.46 -14.25 -5.04
N ALA A 217 -1.74 -13.66 -5.99
CA ALA A 217 -1.43 -14.29 -7.26
C ALA A 217 -0.47 -15.48 -7.04
N PRO A 218 -0.63 -16.56 -7.83
CA PRO A 218 0.35 -17.63 -7.85
C PRO A 218 1.67 -17.17 -8.51
N PRO A 219 2.77 -17.93 -8.34
CA PRO A 219 3.97 -17.67 -9.12
C PRO A 219 3.68 -17.58 -10.63
N PRO A 220 4.38 -16.72 -11.41
CA PRO A 220 5.55 -15.92 -11.02
C PRO A 220 5.23 -14.59 -10.32
N ALA A 221 3.96 -14.27 -10.05
CA ALA A 221 3.53 -13.03 -9.41
C ALA A 221 3.34 -13.21 -7.89
N PHE A 222 4.19 -14.03 -7.26
CA PHE A 222 4.11 -14.34 -5.84
C PHE A 222 4.03 -13.07 -4.97
N GLY A 223 3.08 -13.07 -4.03
CA GLY A 223 2.86 -11.95 -3.13
C GLY A 223 1.94 -10.85 -3.67
N VAL A 224 1.70 -10.78 -4.99
CA VAL A 224 0.82 -9.76 -5.57
C VAL A 224 -0.63 -10.02 -5.19
N THR A 225 -1.24 -9.07 -4.48
CA THR A 225 -2.64 -9.17 -4.06
C THR A 225 -3.59 -9.01 -5.25
N LEU A 226 -4.51 -9.95 -5.43
CA LEU A 226 -5.58 -9.93 -6.44
C LEU A 226 -6.93 -9.51 -5.87
N ALA A 227 -7.17 -9.76 -4.58
CA ALA A 227 -8.34 -9.24 -3.88
C ALA A 227 -8.04 -9.00 -2.41
N GLN A 228 -8.82 -8.09 -1.82
CA GLN A 228 -8.90 -7.87 -0.38
C GLN A 228 -10.34 -8.03 0.04
N LEU A 229 -10.58 -8.79 1.10
CA LEU A 229 -11.91 -9.11 1.59
C LEU A 229 -12.05 -8.75 3.06
N TRP A 230 -13.08 -8.00 3.36
CA TRP A 230 -13.44 -7.64 4.73
C TRP A 230 -14.86 -8.16 5.06
N PRO A 231 -15.09 -8.62 6.30
CA PRO A 231 -14.09 -8.92 7.34
C PRO A 231 -13.19 -10.09 6.94
N ALA A 232 -12.01 -10.20 7.54
CA ALA A 232 -11.21 -11.41 7.40
C ALA A 232 -11.97 -12.61 7.98
N GLU A 233 -11.82 -13.78 7.38
CA GLU A 233 -12.46 -15.02 7.85
C GLU A 233 -11.67 -15.60 9.03
N LEU A 234 -11.71 -14.91 10.16
CA LEU A 234 -11.01 -15.23 11.40
C LEU A 234 -12.03 -15.40 12.52
N ASP A 235 -11.68 -16.21 13.51
CA ASP A 235 -12.41 -16.16 14.77
C ASP A 235 -12.06 -14.88 15.56
N GLU A 236 -12.84 -14.58 16.60
CA GLU A 236 -12.65 -13.37 17.40
C GLU A 236 -11.27 -13.34 18.10
N GLY A 237 -10.72 -14.49 18.48
CA GLY A 237 -9.42 -14.60 19.13
C GLY A 237 -8.28 -14.31 18.15
N GLU A 238 -8.32 -14.89 16.96
CA GLU A 238 -7.35 -14.65 15.89
C GLU A 238 -7.36 -13.17 15.43
N ALA A 239 -8.56 -12.62 15.22
CA ALA A 239 -8.73 -11.21 14.85
C ALA A 239 -8.21 -10.27 15.95
N GLY A 240 -8.55 -10.56 17.22
CA GLY A 240 -8.06 -9.82 18.38
C GLY A 240 -6.53 -9.86 18.49
N ALA A 241 -5.94 -11.03 18.37
CA ALA A 241 -4.48 -11.21 18.42
C ALA A 241 -3.74 -10.46 17.28
N ALA A 242 -4.30 -10.46 16.06
CA ALA A 242 -3.75 -9.70 14.94
C ALA A 242 -3.81 -8.18 15.20
N VAL A 243 -4.91 -7.68 15.76
CA VAL A 243 -5.09 -6.27 16.14
C VAL A 243 -4.14 -5.87 17.26
N GLU A 244 -4.00 -6.68 18.30
CA GLU A 244 -3.07 -6.43 19.41
C GLU A 244 -1.62 -6.37 18.92
N LEU A 245 -1.22 -7.30 18.04
CA LEU A 245 0.10 -7.30 17.42
C LEU A 245 0.34 -6.03 16.60
N ALA A 246 -0.63 -5.61 15.79
CA ALA A 246 -0.54 -4.39 14.99
C ALA A 246 -0.43 -3.13 15.88
N ALA A 247 -1.19 -3.08 16.97
CA ALA A 247 -1.15 -1.97 17.93
C ALA A 247 0.20 -1.90 18.66
N ALA A 248 0.71 -3.04 19.14
CA ALA A 248 2.02 -3.13 19.78
C ALA A 248 3.14 -2.71 18.80
N ALA A 249 3.07 -3.13 17.54
CA ALA A 249 4.04 -2.76 16.51
C ALA A 249 3.99 -1.25 16.20
N ALA A 250 2.80 -0.66 16.04
CA ALA A 250 2.65 0.78 15.80
C ALA A 250 3.24 1.61 16.94
N SER A 251 3.00 1.19 18.18
CA SER A 251 3.59 1.80 19.38
C SER A 251 5.11 1.66 19.42
N ALA A 252 5.65 0.45 19.13
CA ALA A 252 7.09 0.19 19.12
C ALA A 252 7.83 1.02 18.07
N VAL A 253 7.22 1.25 16.90
CA VAL A 253 7.75 2.11 15.84
C VAL A 253 7.60 3.60 16.18
N GLY A 254 6.73 3.96 17.12
CA GLY A 254 6.49 5.35 17.54
C GLY A 254 5.53 6.11 16.65
N VAL A 255 4.49 5.46 16.14
CA VAL A 255 3.44 6.13 15.34
C VAL A 255 2.46 6.83 16.28
N GLU A 256 2.74 8.10 16.56
CA GLU A 256 1.90 8.94 17.44
C GLU A 256 0.56 9.30 16.77
N THR A 257 0.59 9.71 15.52
CA THR A 257 -0.60 10.11 14.75
C THR A 257 -0.44 9.63 13.31
N GLY A 258 -1.54 9.19 12.71
CA GLY A 258 -1.56 8.83 11.30
C GLY A 258 -1.98 7.39 11.03
N PRO A 259 -2.22 7.08 9.75
CA PRO A 259 -2.66 5.75 9.33
C PRO A 259 -1.52 4.72 9.40
N THR A 260 -1.90 3.49 9.70
CA THR A 260 -1.02 2.34 9.56
C THR A 260 -1.70 1.23 8.78
N THR A 261 -0.89 0.54 7.98
CA THR A 261 -1.26 -0.71 7.31
C THR A 261 -0.28 -1.78 7.79
N THR A 262 -0.77 -2.76 8.51
CA THR A 262 0.04 -3.80 9.14
C THR A 262 -0.29 -5.16 8.56
N GLN A 263 0.70 -5.83 7.99
CA GLN A 263 0.60 -7.19 7.48
C GLN A 263 0.95 -8.19 8.58
N VAL A 264 0.05 -9.10 8.86
CA VAL A 264 0.18 -10.13 9.89
C VAL A 264 0.04 -11.50 9.25
N LEU A 265 1.02 -12.37 9.49
CA LEU A 265 1.01 -13.77 9.12
C LEU A 265 0.41 -14.58 10.26
N LEU A 266 -0.57 -15.38 9.95
CA LEU A 266 -1.20 -16.29 10.90
C LEU A 266 -0.70 -17.71 10.65
N GLY A 267 -0.13 -18.33 11.66
CA GLY A 267 0.42 -19.68 11.58
C GLY A 267 0.32 -20.38 12.93
N GLU A 268 0.80 -21.61 13.02
CA GLU A 268 0.74 -22.44 14.22
C GLU A 268 1.38 -21.82 15.47
N ARG A 269 2.33 -20.91 15.28
CA ARG A 269 3.01 -20.18 16.36
C ARG A 269 2.27 -18.92 16.81
N GLY A 270 1.03 -18.72 16.35
CA GLY A 270 0.27 -17.47 16.53
C GLY A 270 0.61 -16.41 15.49
N PRO A 271 0.13 -15.16 15.68
CA PRO A 271 0.34 -14.07 14.74
C PRO A 271 1.80 -13.59 14.73
N LEU A 272 2.37 -13.41 13.54
CA LEU A 272 3.70 -12.87 13.32
C LEU A 272 3.61 -11.61 12.45
N LEU A 273 4.35 -10.57 12.83
CA LEU A 273 4.39 -9.34 12.08
C LEU A 273 5.24 -9.50 10.81
N ALA A 274 4.60 -9.47 9.65
CA ALA A 274 5.32 -9.45 8.37
C ALA A 274 5.89 -8.05 8.07
N LYS A 275 5.06 -7.01 8.18
CA LYS A 275 5.44 -5.63 7.89
C LYS A 275 4.44 -4.64 8.51
N LEU A 276 4.95 -3.51 9.00
CA LEU A 276 4.15 -2.32 9.30
C LEU A 276 4.55 -1.19 8.36
N SER A 277 3.57 -0.48 7.82
CA SER A 277 3.76 0.76 7.07
C SER A 277 2.99 1.88 7.77
N ALA A 278 3.68 2.97 8.13
CA ALA A 278 3.07 4.13 8.78
C ALA A 278 2.47 5.09 7.72
N ARG A 279 1.54 4.56 6.95
CA ARG A 279 0.82 5.24 5.85
C ARG A 279 -0.40 4.44 5.44
N LEU A 280 -1.23 5.04 4.58
CA LEU A 280 -2.30 4.30 3.91
C LEU A 280 -1.76 3.17 3.03
N GLY A 281 -2.46 2.07 3.00
CA GLY A 281 -2.21 0.95 2.09
C GLY A 281 -2.31 1.37 0.63
N GLY A 282 -1.57 0.67 -0.24
CA GLY A 282 -1.59 0.93 -1.69
C GLY A 282 -2.67 0.17 -2.45
N GLY A 283 -3.47 -0.61 -1.75
CA GLY A 283 -4.47 -1.52 -2.30
C GLY A 283 -5.91 -1.02 -2.18
N HIS A 284 -6.14 0.27 -2.08
CA HIS A 284 -7.47 0.86 -1.81
C HIS A 284 -8.04 0.49 -0.43
N ASP A 285 -7.18 0.21 0.53
CA ASP A 285 -7.54 -0.18 1.89
C ASP A 285 -8.40 0.91 2.57
N ALA A 286 -8.04 2.19 2.36
CA ALA A 286 -8.80 3.33 2.89
C ALA A 286 -10.20 3.46 2.28
N GLU A 287 -10.35 3.19 0.99
CA GLU A 287 -11.64 3.19 0.32
C GLU A 287 -12.47 1.99 0.77
N LEU A 288 -11.86 0.81 0.95
CA LEU A 288 -12.53 -0.36 1.50
C LEU A 288 -13.05 -0.06 2.92
N CYS A 289 -12.23 0.52 3.80
CA CYS A 289 -12.62 0.94 5.13
C CYS A 289 -13.82 1.92 5.09
N ARG A 290 -13.80 2.88 4.19
CA ARG A 290 -14.91 3.81 4.02
C ARG A 290 -16.18 3.13 3.55
N SER A 291 -16.11 2.20 2.61
CA SER A 291 -17.27 1.42 2.15
C SER A 291 -17.82 0.51 3.23
N ALA A 292 -16.95 -0.14 3.99
CA ALA A 292 -17.30 -1.06 5.06
C ALA A 292 -17.88 -0.35 6.30
N LEU A 293 -17.22 0.70 6.76
CA LEU A 293 -17.43 1.31 8.08
C LEU A 293 -17.82 2.78 8.03
N GLY A 294 -17.74 3.43 6.87
CA GLY A 294 -17.99 4.87 6.74
C GLY A 294 -16.87 5.76 7.26
N VAL A 295 -15.76 5.19 7.73
CA VAL A 295 -14.58 5.95 8.21
C VAL A 295 -13.67 6.27 7.04
N ASP A 296 -13.46 7.56 6.76
CA ASP A 296 -12.63 8.01 5.62
C ASP A 296 -11.18 8.24 6.03
N LEU A 297 -10.37 7.17 5.98
CA LEU A 297 -8.94 7.24 6.29
C LEU A 297 -8.15 8.17 5.36
N ASN A 298 -8.61 8.38 4.12
CA ASN A 298 -8.00 9.33 3.20
C ASN A 298 -8.16 10.77 3.72
N ASP A 299 -9.37 11.13 4.18
CA ASP A 299 -9.67 12.44 4.75
C ASP A 299 -8.91 12.71 6.05
N LEU A 300 -8.83 11.69 6.93
CA LEU A 300 -8.04 11.77 8.17
C LEU A 300 -6.56 11.97 7.90
N THR A 301 -6.03 11.31 6.87
CA THR A 301 -4.62 11.46 6.47
C THR A 301 -4.33 12.86 5.94
N VAL A 302 -5.23 13.43 5.15
CA VAL A 302 -5.12 14.83 4.69
C VAL A 302 -5.17 15.79 5.88
N ALA A 303 -6.11 15.57 6.82
CA ALA A 303 -6.21 16.40 8.03
C ALA A 303 -4.89 16.39 8.84
N ALA A 304 -4.35 15.20 9.10
CA ALA A 304 -3.10 15.05 9.83
C ALA A 304 -1.90 15.71 9.12
N ALA A 305 -1.83 15.63 7.77
CA ALA A 305 -0.79 16.28 6.98
C ALA A 305 -0.88 17.83 7.01
N LEU A 306 -2.04 18.37 7.31
CA LEU A 306 -2.28 19.81 7.49
C LEU A 306 -2.14 20.25 8.96
N GLY A 307 -1.79 19.34 9.87
CA GLY A 307 -1.68 19.63 11.30
C GLY A 307 -3.02 19.81 12.01
N GLU A 308 -4.11 19.36 11.40
CA GLU A 308 -5.41 19.38 12.04
C GLU A 308 -5.50 18.26 13.09
N GLU A 309 -6.13 18.54 14.21
CA GLU A 309 -6.39 17.54 15.24
C GLU A 309 -7.36 16.47 14.73
N VAL A 310 -6.96 15.21 14.85
CA VAL A 310 -7.81 14.06 14.56
C VAL A 310 -8.34 13.48 15.87
N GLY A 311 -9.60 13.78 16.18
CA GLY A 311 -10.25 13.25 17.38
C GLY A 311 -10.73 11.82 17.18
N LEU A 312 -10.75 11.02 18.26
CA LEU A 312 -11.20 9.62 18.25
C LEU A 312 -12.62 9.43 17.72
N GLN A 313 -13.50 10.44 17.87
CA GLN A 313 -14.87 10.39 17.36
C GLN A 313 -14.93 10.24 15.83
N ARG A 314 -13.89 10.67 15.09
CA ARG A 314 -13.81 10.50 13.63
C ARG A 314 -13.43 9.08 13.20
N LEU A 315 -13.00 8.25 14.14
CA LEU A 315 -12.65 6.83 13.93
C LEU A 315 -13.79 5.89 14.34
N VAL A 316 -14.92 6.43 14.83
CA VAL A 316 -16.08 5.61 15.16
C VAL A 316 -16.81 5.27 13.86
N PRO A 317 -17.08 3.97 13.59
CA PRO A 317 -17.87 3.56 12.44
C PRO A 317 -19.26 4.22 12.44
N ILE A 318 -19.65 4.79 11.29
CA ILE A 318 -20.97 5.41 11.09
C ILE A 318 -21.89 4.57 10.19
N ARG A 319 -21.36 3.52 9.61
CA ARG A 319 -22.09 2.45 8.90
C ARG A 319 -21.37 1.13 9.17
N HIS A 320 -22.05 0.04 8.90
CA HIS A 320 -21.47 -1.30 8.96
C HIS A 320 -22.08 -2.13 7.83
N ALA A 321 -21.35 -2.28 6.73
CA ALA A 321 -21.68 -3.27 5.71
C ALA A 321 -21.39 -4.66 6.28
N GLY A 322 -22.07 -5.70 5.83
CA GLY A 322 -21.75 -7.07 6.24
C GLY A 322 -20.44 -7.58 5.60
N GLY A 323 -20.06 -7.00 4.45
CA GLY A 323 -18.81 -7.30 3.76
C GLY A 323 -18.40 -6.23 2.78
N ALA A 324 -17.10 -6.17 2.46
CA ALA A 324 -16.53 -5.34 1.40
C ALA A 324 -15.39 -6.09 0.70
N CYS A 325 -15.24 -5.88 -0.61
CA CYS A 325 -14.22 -6.52 -1.43
C CYS A 325 -13.61 -5.52 -2.41
N VAL A 326 -12.28 -5.40 -2.41
CA VAL A 326 -11.53 -4.81 -3.53
C VAL A 326 -11.00 -5.95 -4.38
N ARG A 327 -11.42 -6.02 -5.64
CA ARG A 327 -10.88 -6.97 -6.63
C ARG A 327 -10.08 -6.22 -7.68
N PHE A 328 -8.83 -6.66 -7.88
CA PHE A 328 -7.95 -6.04 -8.87
C PHE A 328 -8.15 -6.67 -10.25
N LEU A 329 -8.09 -5.83 -11.26
CA LEU A 329 -8.20 -6.21 -12.67
C LEU A 329 -6.80 -6.43 -13.23
N VAL A 330 -6.66 -7.48 -14.04
CA VAL A 330 -5.41 -7.82 -14.75
C VAL A 330 -5.74 -7.85 -16.24
N ALA A 331 -5.02 -7.06 -17.03
CA ALA A 331 -5.16 -7.07 -18.48
C ALA A 331 -4.20 -8.09 -19.11
N PRO A 332 -4.55 -8.66 -20.26
CA PRO A 332 -3.61 -9.42 -21.07
C PRO A 332 -2.40 -8.57 -21.45
N PRO A 333 -1.17 -9.16 -21.57
CA PRO A 333 -0.01 -8.43 -22.04
C PRO A 333 -0.20 -7.89 -23.46
N GLY A 334 0.29 -6.68 -23.72
CA GLY A 334 0.18 -6.01 -25.01
C GLY A 334 -0.20 -4.55 -24.88
N GLU A 335 -0.26 -3.84 -26.02
CA GLU A 335 -0.70 -2.45 -26.08
C GLU A 335 -2.23 -2.38 -25.98
N LEU A 336 -2.72 -1.65 -24.98
CA LEU A 336 -4.16 -1.45 -24.78
C LEU A 336 -4.76 -0.65 -25.95
N ARG A 337 -5.79 -1.20 -26.59
CA ARG A 337 -6.58 -0.54 -27.62
C ARG A 337 -7.89 0.00 -27.05
N GLU A 338 -8.64 -0.86 -26.37
CA GLU A 338 -9.96 -0.53 -25.86
C GLU A 338 -10.22 -1.20 -24.51
N VAL A 339 -11.12 -0.62 -23.73
CA VAL A 339 -11.69 -1.22 -22.52
C VAL A 339 -13.21 -1.18 -22.66
N HIS A 340 -13.86 -2.31 -22.52
CA HIS A 340 -15.32 -2.45 -22.58
C HIS A 340 -15.88 -2.89 -21.23
N GLY A 341 -17.19 -2.68 -21.03
CA GLY A 341 -17.92 -3.19 -19.88
C GLY A 341 -17.72 -2.41 -18.57
N VAL A 342 -17.12 -1.22 -18.63
CA VAL A 342 -16.86 -0.41 -17.41
C VAL A 342 -18.14 0.18 -16.84
N GLU A 343 -19.07 0.61 -17.70
CA GLU A 343 -20.37 1.16 -17.29
C GLU A 343 -21.25 0.03 -16.74
N GLU A 344 -21.32 -1.10 -17.42
CA GLU A 344 -22.05 -2.30 -17.01
C GLU A 344 -21.54 -2.84 -15.66
N ALA A 345 -20.22 -2.88 -15.50
CA ALA A 345 -19.59 -3.28 -14.24
C ALA A 345 -19.96 -2.33 -13.07
N ALA A 346 -20.12 -1.04 -13.35
CA ALA A 346 -20.51 -0.07 -12.33
C ALA A 346 -21.99 -0.16 -11.95
N GLU A 347 -22.83 -0.76 -12.80
CA GLU A 347 -24.27 -0.99 -12.53
C GLU A 347 -24.53 -2.28 -11.75
N VAL A 348 -23.54 -3.14 -11.54
CA VAL A 348 -23.68 -4.36 -10.74
C VAL A 348 -24.03 -3.98 -9.30
N ASP A 349 -25.11 -4.57 -8.77
CA ASP A 349 -25.58 -4.28 -7.40
C ASP A 349 -24.49 -4.54 -6.35
N GLY A 350 -24.32 -3.60 -5.44
CA GLY A 350 -23.28 -3.63 -4.42
C GLY A 350 -21.92 -3.06 -4.85
N VAL A 351 -21.74 -2.67 -6.12
CA VAL A 351 -20.50 -2.01 -6.58
C VAL A 351 -20.52 -0.53 -6.18
N ASP A 352 -19.51 -0.12 -5.43
CA ASP A 352 -19.31 1.28 -5.05
C ASP A 352 -18.57 2.07 -6.14
N TRP A 353 -17.60 1.45 -6.79
CA TRP A 353 -16.87 2.03 -7.93
C TRP A 353 -16.08 1.00 -8.73
N VAL A 354 -15.83 1.37 -9.99
CA VAL A 354 -14.90 0.72 -10.92
C VAL A 354 -13.82 1.72 -11.30
N ARG A 355 -12.56 1.29 -11.32
CA ARG A 355 -11.41 2.12 -11.73
C ARG A 355 -10.55 1.38 -12.73
N VAL A 356 -10.39 1.97 -13.91
CA VAL A 356 -9.38 1.58 -14.89
C VAL A 356 -8.19 2.55 -14.75
N TYR A 357 -6.98 2.00 -14.62
CA TYR A 357 -5.80 2.81 -14.31
C TYR A 357 -5.10 3.37 -15.54
N ARG A 358 -5.30 2.75 -16.68
CA ARG A 358 -4.58 3.09 -17.92
C ARG A 358 -5.54 3.23 -19.08
N GLY A 359 -5.23 4.15 -19.99
CA GLY A 359 -5.95 4.34 -21.24
C GLY A 359 -5.27 3.69 -22.43
N PRO A 360 -5.90 3.76 -23.64
CA PRO A 360 -5.33 3.29 -24.89
C PRO A 360 -3.90 3.77 -25.12
N GLY A 361 -3.06 2.92 -25.71
CA GLY A 361 -1.64 3.14 -25.95
C GLY A 361 -0.73 2.68 -24.79
N HIS A 362 -1.29 2.34 -23.63
CA HIS A 362 -0.47 1.77 -22.54
C HIS A 362 -0.11 0.30 -22.85
N VAL A 363 1.16 -0.05 -22.62
CA VAL A 363 1.65 -1.43 -22.80
C VAL A 363 1.60 -2.16 -21.47
N PHE A 364 0.67 -3.13 -21.35
CA PHE A 364 0.64 -4.04 -20.21
C PHE A 364 1.71 -5.13 -20.36
N ARG A 365 2.36 -5.42 -19.26
CA ARG A 365 3.28 -6.55 -19.10
C ARG A 365 2.58 -7.70 -18.39
N PRO A 366 3.11 -8.93 -18.44
CA PRO A 366 2.65 -9.99 -17.57
C PRO A 366 2.70 -9.54 -16.10
N LEU A 367 1.68 -9.93 -15.35
CA LEU A 367 1.61 -9.59 -13.91
C LEU A 367 2.84 -10.16 -13.18
N ARG A 368 3.61 -9.27 -12.55
CA ARG A 368 4.74 -9.62 -11.68
C ARG A 368 4.79 -8.75 -10.42
N ARG A 369 4.06 -7.64 -10.40
CA ARG A 369 4.06 -6.65 -9.32
C ARG A 369 2.72 -5.91 -9.25
N ALA A 370 2.45 -5.29 -8.11
CA ALA A 370 1.21 -4.56 -7.89
C ALA A 370 0.93 -3.45 -8.93
N SER A 371 1.98 -2.82 -9.47
CA SER A 371 1.86 -1.78 -10.50
C SER A 371 1.44 -2.28 -11.89
N ASP A 372 1.47 -3.59 -12.12
CA ASP A 372 1.05 -4.20 -13.38
C ASP A 372 -0.47 -4.44 -13.44
N ARG A 373 -1.18 -4.17 -12.35
CA ARG A 373 -2.65 -4.22 -12.31
C ARG A 373 -3.25 -3.17 -13.24
N ALA A 374 -4.31 -3.56 -13.94
CA ALA A 374 -4.97 -2.70 -14.92
C ALA A 374 -6.09 -1.84 -14.33
N GLY A 375 -6.62 -2.24 -13.18
CA GLY A 375 -7.73 -1.56 -12.54
C GLY A 375 -8.12 -2.23 -11.23
N ALA A 376 -9.23 -1.78 -10.66
CA ALA A 376 -9.87 -2.40 -9.51
C ALA A 376 -11.38 -2.12 -9.48
N VAL A 377 -12.11 -3.01 -8.83
CA VAL A 377 -13.52 -2.88 -8.45
C VAL A 377 -13.60 -2.90 -6.93
N LEU A 378 -14.38 -2.00 -6.35
CA LEU A 378 -14.78 -2.07 -4.94
C LEU A 378 -16.28 -2.33 -4.86
N ALA A 379 -16.65 -3.35 -4.11
CA ALA A 379 -18.03 -3.65 -3.78
C ALA A 379 -18.23 -3.79 -2.27
N ALA A 380 -19.44 -3.46 -1.79
CA ALA A 380 -19.86 -3.66 -0.42
C ALA A 380 -21.28 -4.23 -0.38
N ALA A 381 -21.53 -5.18 0.52
CA ALA A 381 -22.81 -5.89 0.59
C ALA A 381 -23.14 -6.32 2.01
N GLY A 382 -24.29 -6.98 2.19
CA GLY A 382 -24.77 -7.47 3.48
C GLY A 382 -23.94 -8.62 4.07
N THR A 383 -23.12 -9.30 3.26
CA THR A 383 -22.15 -10.32 3.71
C THR A 383 -20.86 -10.23 2.91
N ARG A 384 -19.80 -10.82 3.45
CA ARG A 384 -18.49 -10.93 2.80
C ARG A 384 -18.58 -11.63 1.44
N GLU A 385 -19.32 -12.76 1.38
CA GLU A 385 -19.50 -13.56 0.17
C GLU A 385 -20.25 -12.78 -0.90
N ALA A 386 -21.29 -12.03 -0.52
CA ALA A 386 -22.05 -11.19 -1.43
C ALA A 386 -21.20 -10.04 -1.99
N ALA A 387 -20.36 -9.41 -1.18
CA ALA A 387 -19.42 -8.38 -1.63
C ALA A 387 -18.36 -8.95 -2.59
N ALA A 388 -17.83 -10.14 -2.28
CA ALA A 388 -16.88 -10.84 -3.16
C ALA A 388 -17.52 -11.23 -4.50
N ALA A 389 -18.76 -11.74 -4.47
CA ALA A 389 -19.52 -12.10 -5.67
C ALA A 389 -19.82 -10.87 -6.54
N ALA A 390 -20.25 -9.76 -5.94
CA ALA A 390 -20.53 -8.52 -6.67
C ALA A 390 -19.24 -7.96 -7.33
N ALA A 391 -18.11 -7.91 -6.59
CA ALA A 391 -16.84 -7.48 -7.14
C ALA A 391 -16.34 -8.44 -8.26
N GLY A 392 -16.59 -9.75 -8.13
CA GLY A 392 -16.27 -10.75 -9.15
C GLY A 392 -17.12 -10.60 -10.41
N ALA A 393 -18.43 -10.42 -10.26
CA ALA A 393 -19.36 -10.20 -11.36
C ALA A 393 -18.99 -8.93 -12.16
N ALA A 394 -18.77 -7.81 -11.45
CA ALA A 394 -18.34 -6.58 -12.08
C ALA A 394 -16.99 -6.70 -12.79
N ALA A 395 -16.03 -7.41 -12.19
CA ALA A 395 -14.74 -7.65 -12.84
C ALA A 395 -14.86 -8.49 -14.12
N ALA A 396 -15.85 -9.40 -14.19
CA ALA A 396 -16.11 -10.24 -15.38
C ALA A 396 -16.71 -9.46 -16.56
N GLU A 397 -17.43 -8.36 -16.30
CA GLU A 397 -17.94 -7.46 -17.35
C GLU A 397 -16.80 -6.72 -18.08
N ILE A 398 -15.67 -6.50 -17.39
CA ILE A 398 -14.59 -5.64 -17.92
C ILE A 398 -13.66 -6.44 -18.81
N ARG A 399 -13.56 -6.00 -20.05
CA ARG A 399 -12.69 -6.62 -21.07
C ARG A 399 -11.66 -5.62 -21.58
N PHE A 400 -10.38 -5.95 -21.36
CA PHE A 400 -9.25 -5.23 -21.95
C PHE A 400 -8.90 -5.84 -23.31
N VAL A 401 -8.95 -5.05 -24.36
CA VAL A 401 -8.52 -5.43 -25.71
C VAL A 401 -7.09 -4.96 -25.88
N THR A 402 -6.17 -5.90 -25.99
CA THR A 402 -4.74 -5.62 -26.17
C THR A 402 -4.23 -6.23 -27.48
N GLU A 403 -3.27 -5.55 -28.10
CA GLU A 403 -2.53 -6.08 -29.24
C GLU A 403 -1.10 -6.43 -28.81
N PRO A 404 -0.57 -7.59 -29.27
CA PRO A 404 0.81 -7.93 -28.99
C PRO A 404 1.77 -6.85 -29.48
N VAL A 405 2.73 -6.48 -28.64
CA VAL A 405 3.83 -5.58 -29.02
C VAL A 405 5.09 -6.42 -29.10
N GLU A 406 5.82 -6.32 -30.21
CA GLU A 406 7.16 -6.86 -30.28
C GLU A 406 8.02 -6.09 -29.24
N VAL A 407 8.24 -6.71 -28.09
CA VAL A 407 9.21 -6.19 -27.13
C VAL A 407 10.57 -6.46 -27.73
N LEU A 408 11.20 -5.43 -28.28
CA LEU A 408 12.63 -5.49 -28.56
C LEU A 408 13.32 -5.85 -27.25
N ALA A 409 13.90 -7.05 -27.24
CA ALA A 409 14.55 -7.70 -26.10
C ALA A 409 15.73 -6.86 -25.56
#